data_f333b8dddb11136df876f0d42859fa89
#
_entry.id   f333b8dddb11136df876f0d42859fa89
#
_cell.length_a   1.000
_cell.length_b   1.000
_cell.length_c   1.000
_cell.angle_alpha   90.00
_cell.angle_beta   90.00
_cell.angle_gamma   90.00
#
_symmetry.space_group_name_H-M   'P 1'
#
loop_
_entity.id
_entity.type
_entity.pdbx_description
1 polymer ?
#
loop_
_entity_poly.entity_id
_entity_poly.type
_entity_poly.pdbx_seq_one_letter_code
_entity_poly.pdbx_strand_id
1 'polypeptide(L)'
;QGKVHAITGFSFSSYINLKSKGIPASDISVMLMSENGLDLYGNSVIVNTDYAKKNPNLVKGFINATLMGTRDVVADPASTVKYVIKYNNVAREAVELERLEMALRDNLLTSYVKKNGMGGINKQRFERSIKQLGESYKFKRNVRVDNVFTEDYLPSKANRIIN
;
A
#
# COMPACT_ATOMS: atom_id res chain seq x y z
N GLN A 1 -20.72 3.66 18.45
CA GLN A 1 -21.08 3.02 19.73
C GLN A 1 -20.61 3.82 20.96
N GLY A 2 -19.97 5.00 20.78
CA GLY A 2 -19.53 5.89 21.85
C GLY A 2 -18.47 5.35 22.81
N LYS A 3 -17.83 4.22 22.49
CA LYS A 3 -16.84 3.58 23.36
C LYS A 3 -15.42 4.14 23.21
N VAL A 4 -15.11 4.73 22.06
CA VAL A 4 -13.80 5.33 21.76
C VAL A 4 -14.00 6.59 20.92
N HIS A 5 -13.09 7.56 21.07
CA HIS A 5 -13.13 8.83 20.36
C HIS A 5 -12.22 8.83 19.12
N ALA A 6 -11.25 7.93 19.06
CA ALA A 6 -10.31 7.81 17.94
C ALA A 6 -9.95 6.35 17.68
N ILE A 7 -9.65 6.04 16.43
CA ILE A 7 -9.15 4.73 15.98
C ILE A 7 -7.96 4.96 15.05
N THR A 8 -7.05 4.00 14.99
CA THR A 8 -5.96 3.99 14.02
C THR A 8 -6.21 2.93 12.96
N GLY A 9 -5.72 3.16 11.74
CA GLY A 9 -5.84 2.23 10.63
C GLY A 9 -5.52 2.90 9.30
N PHE A 10 -5.61 2.16 8.22
CA PHE A 10 -5.56 2.76 6.89
C PHE A 10 -6.81 3.61 6.63
N SER A 11 -6.62 4.81 6.06
CA SER A 11 -7.73 5.73 5.73
C SER A 11 -8.80 5.04 4.88
N PHE A 12 -8.42 4.39 3.79
CA PHE A 12 -9.32 3.64 2.91
C PHE A 12 -10.04 2.46 3.61
N SER A 13 -9.54 1.98 4.73
CA SER A 13 -10.21 0.93 5.52
C SER A 13 -11.10 1.53 6.60
N SER A 14 -10.53 2.28 7.52
CA SER A 14 -11.24 2.77 8.70
C SER A 14 -12.33 3.78 8.34
N TYR A 15 -12.03 4.78 7.51
CA TYR A 15 -13.00 5.78 7.06
C TYR A 15 -14.16 5.14 6.30
N ILE A 16 -13.86 4.31 5.29
CA ILE A 16 -14.89 3.65 4.49
C ILE A 16 -15.75 2.70 5.35
N ASN A 17 -15.15 2.00 6.30
CA ASN A 17 -15.93 1.14 7.23
C ASN A 17 -16.89 1.94 8.12
N LEU A 18 -16.46 3.08 8.65
CA LEU A 18 -17.34 3.93 9.47
C LEU A 18 -18.50 4.47 8.62
N LYS A 19 -18.18 5.01 7.44
CA LYS A 19 -19.16 5.54 6.50
C LYS A 19 -20.17 4.46 6.04
N SER A 20 -19.69 3.25 5.75
CA SER A 20 -20.53 2.13 5.34
C SER A 20 -21.48 1.63 6.43
N LYS A 21 -21.21 1.98 7.69
CA LYS A 21 -22.07 1.72 8.86
C LYS A 21 -23.02 2.87 9.18
N GLY A 22 -23.11 3.87 8.30
CA GLY A 22 -24.05 4.96 8.41
C GLY A 22 -23.56 6.18 9.19
N ILE A 23 -22.26 6.26 9.51
CA ILE A 23 -21.68 7.47 10.11
C ILE A 23 -21.50 8.51 8.99
N PRO A 24 -22.09 9.71 9.09
CA PRO A 24 -21.92 10.74 8.09
C PRO A 24 -20.46 11.12 7.90
N ALA A 25 -20.05 11.38 6.65
CA ALA A 25 -18.69 11.78 6.35
C ALA A 25 -18.27 13.07 7.07
N SER A 26 -19.21 13.98 7.32
CA SER A 26 -19.01 15.23 8.09
C SER A 26 -18.58 14.97 9.54
N ASP A 27 -18.94 13.82 10.09
CA ASP A 27 -18.69 13.48 11.50
C ASP A 27 -17.37 12.68 11.65
N ILE A 28 -16.66 12.43 10.56
CA ILE A 28 -15.41 11.65 10.54
C ILE A 28 -14.25 12.59 10.21
N SER A 29 -13.41 12.88 11.19
CA SER A 29 -12.13 13.56 10.97
C SER A 29 -11.02 12.56 10.67
N VAL A 30 -10.34 12.70 9.53
CA VAL A 30 -9.20 11.88 9.15
C VAL A 30 -7.92 12.69 9.33
N MET A 31 -6.99 12.16 10.14
CA MET A 31 -5.65 12.71 10.31
C MET A 31 -4.64 11.75 9.71
N LEU A 32 -4.04 12.11 8.58
CA LEU A 32 -3.01 11.28 7.95
C LEU A 32 -1.69 11.41 8.73
N MET A 33 -1.14 10.27 9.13
CA MET A 33 0.13 10.22 9.88
C MET A 33 1.28 10.83 9.07
N SER A 34 1.27 10.68 7.74
CA SER A 34 2.26 11.27 6.83
C SER A 34 2.26 12.81 6.83
N GLU A 35 1.11 13.43 7.06
CA GLU A 35 0.97 14.89 7.17
C GLU A 35 1.38 15.40 8.56
N ASN A 36 1.51 14.50 9.54
CA ASN A 36 1.88 14.79 10.93
C ASN A 36 3.25 14.22 11.30
N GLY A 37 4.15 14.08 10.34
CA GLY A 37 5.56 13.77 10.57
C GLY A 37 5.90 12.26 10.63
N LEU A 38 4.92 11.36 10.52
CA LEU A 38 5.16 9.92 10.47
C LEU A 38 5.05 9.43 9.01
N ASP A 39 6.15 9.53 8.27
CA ASP A 39 6.20 9.26 6.83
C ASP A 39 6.68 7.82 6.54
N LEU A 40 5.89 6.83 6.95
CA LEU A 40 6.19 5.41 6.75
C LEU A 40 5.67 4.91 5.39
N TYR A 41 6.31 3.83 4.90
CA TYR A 41 5.76 3.03 3.80
C TYR A 41 4.64 2.12 4.32
N GLY A 42 3.67 1.84 3.45
CA GLY A 42 2.56 0.93 3.74
C GLY A 42 2.90 -0.53 3.43
N ASN A 43 1.95 -1.23 2.80
CA ASN A 43 2.09 -2.63 2.46
C ASN A 43 3.21 -2.89 1.43
N SER A 44 3.87 -4.02 1.57
CA SER A 44 4.95 -4.45 0.68
C SER A 44 4.84 -5.93 0.34
N VAL A 45 5.43 -6.33 -0.78
CA VAL A 45 5.63 -7.74 -1.11
C VAL A 45 6.85 -8.24 -0.35
N ILE A 46 6.66 -9.28 0.45
CA ILE A 46 7.72 -9.93 1.21
C ILE A 46 7.93 -11.32 0.64
N VAL A 47 9.20 -11.70 0.46
CA VAL A 47 9.60 -13.02 -0.01
C VAL A 47 10.68 -13.61 0.89
N ASN A 48 10.65 -14.91 1.11
CA ASN A 48 11.75 -15.61 1.76
C ASN A 48 13.03 -15.47 0.91
N THR A 49 14.13 -15.07 1.54
CA THR A 49 15.39 -14.75 0.83
C THR A 49 16.00 -15.95 0.11
N ASP A 50 15.94 -17.14 0.72
CA ASP A 50 16.49 -18.35 0.11
C ASP A 50 15.63 -18.84 -1.04
N TYR A 51 14.30 -18.69 -0.92
CA TYR A 51 13.37 -18.96 -2.01
C TYR A 51 13.62 -18.03 -3.19
N ALA A 52 13.78 -16.72 -2.94
CA ALA A 52 14.03 -15.73 -3.98
C ALA A 52 15.34 -16.00 -4.74
N LYS A 53 16.42 -16.37 -4.02
CA LYS A 53 17.70 -16.74 -4.63
C LYS A 53 17.58 -17.98 -5.52
N LYS A 54 16.82 -18.99 -5.08
CA LYS A 54 16.62 -20.24 -5.83
C LYS A 54 15.67 -20.09 -7.01
N ASN A 55 14.72 -19.15 -6.94
CA ASN A 55 13.65 -18.97 -7.91
C ASN A 55 13.51 -17.50 -8.40
N PRO A 56 14.59 -16.86 -8.88
CA PRO A 56 14.56 -15.44 -9.19
C PRO A 56 13.55 -15.09 -10.31
N ASN A 57 13.41 -15.93 -11.30
CA ASN A 57 12.49 -15.72 -12.41
C ASN A 57 11.01 -15.80 -11.97
N LEU A 58 10.71 -16.68 -11.02
CA LEU A 58 9.37 -16.80 -10.47
C LEU A 58 8.99 -15.55 -9.66
N VAL A 59 9.91 -15.03 -8.85
CA VAL A 59 9.71 -13.77 -8.10
C VAL A 59 9.51 -12.59 -9.06
N LYS A 60 10.34 -12.48 -10.10
CA LYS A 60 10.17 -11.46 -11.15
C LYS A 60 8.83 -11.60 -11.86
N GLY A 61 8.43 -12.82 -12.19
CA GLY A 61 7.12 -13.10 -12.80
C GLY A 61 5.95 -12.67 -11.94
N PHE A 62 5.99 -12.97 -10.63
CA PHE A 62 4.98 -12.53 -9.68
C PHE A 62 4.88 -11.00 -9.59
N ILE A 63 6.02 -10.31 -9.50
CA ILE A 63 6.06 -8.86 -9.44
C ILE A 63 5.51 -8.25 -10.74
N ASN A 64 5.89 -8.78 -11.90
CA ASN A 64 5.37 -8.32 -13.18
C ASN A 64 3.86 -8.50 -13.29
N ALA A 65 3.33 -9.65 -12.88
CA ALA A 65 1.89 -9.91 -12.86
C ALA A 65 1.15 -8.93 -11.92
N THR A 66 1.72 -8.66 -10.74
CA THR A 66 1.18 -7.65 -9.80
C THR A 66 1.14 -6.26 -10.41
N LEU A 67 2.21 -5.85 -11.12
CA LEU A 67 2.26 -4.55 -11.80
C LEU A 67 1.25 -4.46 -12.95
N MET A 68 1.08 -5.53 -13.72
CA MET A 68 0.07 -5.60 -14.78
C MET A 68 -1.34 -5.46 -14.21
N GLY A 69 -1.68 -6.27 -13.19
CA GLY A 69 -2.97 -6.16 -12.51
C GLY A 69 -3.22 -4.78 -11.90
N THR A 70 -2.16 -4.13 -11.36
CA THR A 70 -2.30 -2.75 -10.86
C THR A 70 -2.62 -1.76 -11.96
N ARG A 71 -2.04 -1.91 -13.16
CA ARG A 71 -2.39 -1.06 -14.32
C ARG A 71 -3.84 -1.24 -14.74
N ASP A 72 -4.31 -2.48 -14.78
CA ASP A 72 -5.71 -2.78 -15.13
C ASP A 72 -6.65 -2.12 -14.11
N VAL A 73 -6.32 -2.21 -12.81
CA VAL A 73 -7.07 -1.57 -11.73
C VAL A 73 -7.08 -0.04 -11.87
N VAL A 74 -5.96 0.56 -12.21
CA VAL A 74 -5.86 2.02 -12.39
C VAL A 74 -6.62 2.49 -13.63
N ALA A 75 -6.58 1.70 -14.71
CA ALA A 75 -7.27 2.02 -15.97
C ALA A 75 -8.80 1.96 -15.82
N ASP A 76 -9.33 0.98 -15.09
CA ASP A 76 -10.77 0.82 -14.86
C ASP A 76 -11.05 0.18 -13.48
N PRO A 77 -11.09 0.99 -12.41
CA PRO A 77 -11.39 0.50 -11.07
C PRO A 77 -12.76 -0.16 -10.97
N ALA A 78 -13.76 0.37 -11.71
CA ALA A 78 -15.13 -0.12 -11.65
C ALA A 78 -15.29 -1.53 -12.22
N SER A 79 -14.60 -1.86 -13.32
CA SER A 79 -14.61 -3.22 -13.84
C SER A 79 -13.81 -4.19 -12.97
N THR A 80 -12.72 -3.72 -12.37
CA THR A 80 -11.81 -4.57 -11.61
C THR A 80 -12.30 -4.85 -10.19
N VAL A 81 -13.08 -3.97 -9.57
CA VAL A 81 -13.66 -4.23 -8.24
C VAL A 81 -14.55 -5.49 -8.22
N LYS A 82 -15.10 -5.88 -9.34
CA LYS A 82 -15.91 -7.11 -9.50
C LYS A 82 -15.13 -8.38 -9.12
N TYR A 83 -13.81 -8.38 -9.27
CA TYR A 83 -12.97 -9.47 -8.79
C TYR A 83 -12.96 -9.56 -7.27
N VAL A 84 -13.00 -8.43 -6.56
CA VAL A 84 -13.12 -8.41 -5.08
C VAL A 84 -14.43 -9.08 -4.67
N ILE A 85 -15.54 -8.72 -5.33
CA ILE A 85 -16.87 -9.30 -5.06
C ILE A 85 -16.89 -10.80 -5.34
N LYS A 86 -16.24 -11.24 -6.44
CA LYS A 86 -16.15 -12.67 -6.79
C LYS A 86 -15.50 -13.51 -5.68
N TYR A 87 -14.51 -12.97 -4.97
CA TYR A 87 -13.79 -13.67 -3.90
C TYR A 87 -14.28 -13.33 -2.49
N ASN A 88 -15.18 -12.35 -2.36
CA ASN A 88 -15.77 -11.92 -1.09
C ASN A 88 -17.26 -11.61 -1.28
N ASN A 89 -18.08 -12.62 -1.12
CA ASN A 89 -19.54 -12.55 -1.36
C ASN A 89 -20.31 -11.69 -0.36
N VAL A 90 -19.70 -11.27 0.75
CA VAL A 90 -20.31 -10.35 1.72
C VAL A 90 -19.94 -8.89 1.45
N ALA A 91 -19.05 -8.64 0.52
CA ALA A 91 -18.66 -7.29 0.14
C ALA A 91 -19.74 -6.62 -0.72
N ARG A 92 -19.87 -5.30 -0.59
CA ARG A 92 -20.79 -4.48 -1.40
C ARG A 92 -19.99 -3.72 -2.45
N GLU A 93 -20.29 -3.93 -3.71
CA GLU A 93 -19.52 -3.39 -4.85
C GLU A 93 -19.26 -1.88 -4.73
N ALA A 94 -20.29 -1.07 -4.46
CA ALA A 94 -20.13 0.37 -4.31
C ALA A 94 -19.19 0.78 -3.16
N VAL A 95 -19.20 0.03 -2.05
CA VAL A 95 -18.31 0.28 -0.91
C VAL A 95 -16.87 -0.10 -1.24
N GLU A 96 -16.68 -1.21 -1.92
CA GLU A 96 -15.34 -1.67 -2.30
C GLU A 96 -14.75 -0.83 -3.44
N LEU A 97 -15.59 -0.32 -4.35
CA LEU A 97 -15.14 0.63 -5.36
C LEU A 97 -14.65 1.94 -4.73
N GLU A 98 -15.41 2.53 -3.83
CA GLU A 98 -15.00 3.74 -3.09
C GLU A 98 -13.70 3.51 -2.30
N ARG A 99 -13.57 2.35 -1.68
CA ARG A 99 -12.35 1.92 -0.98
C ARG A 99 -11.16 1.84 -1.91
N LEU A 100 -11.34 1.20 -3.07
CA LEU A 100 -10.32 1.04 -4.08
C LEU A 100 -9.85 2.39 -4.61
N GLU A 101 -10.77 3.25 -5.01
CA GLU A 101 -10.47 4.60 -5.51
C GLU A 101 -9.72 5.43 -4.48
N MET A 102 -10.12 5.36 -3.20
CA MET A 102 -9.42 6.03 -2.11
C MET A 102 -8.00 5.49 -1.93
N ALA A 103 -7.82 4.16 -1.97
CA ALA A 103 -6.51 3.53 -1.85
C ALA A 103 -5.58 3.90 -3.02
N LEU A 104 -6.12 3.92 -4.24
CA LEU A 104 -5.39 4.36 -5.43
C LEU A 104 -4.93 5.80 -5.30
N ARG A 105 -5.84 6.71 -4.97
CA ARG A 105 -5.57 8.14 -4.88
C ARG A 105 -4.58 8.48 -3.76
N ASP A 106 -4.81 7.96 -2.56
CA ASP A 106 -4.13 8.43 -1.34
C ASP A 106 -2.86 7.64 -1.03
N ASN A 107 -2.76 6.39 -1.49
CA ASN A 107 -1.66 5.51 -1.09
C ASN A 107 -0.81 4.99 -2.25
N LEU A 108 -1.39 4.78 -3.42
CA LEU A 108 -0.69 4.12 -4.52
C LEU A 108 -0.18 5.10 -5.58
N LEU A 109 -1.05 5.96 -6.12
CA LEU A 109 -0.72 6.89 -7.22
C LEU A 109 -0.13 8.20 -6.70
N THR A 110 0.81 8.11 -5.78
CA THR A 110 1.52 9.25 -5.21
C THR A 110 2.39 9.94 -6.27
N SER A 111 2.74 11.22 -6.05
CA SER A 111 3.66 11.95 -6.91
C SER A 111 5.00 11.23 -7.10
N TYR A 112 5.46 10.53 -6.06
CA TYR A 112 6.68 9.73 -6.13
C TYR A 112 6.53 8.54 -7.10
N VAL A 113 5.43 7.79 -7.00
CA VAL A 113 5.15 6.63 -7.87
C VAL A 113 4.97 7.06 -9.32
N LYS A 114 4.22 8.12 -9.58
CA LYS A 114 4.05 8.70 -10.93
C LYS A 114 5.39 9.08 -11.57
N LYS A 115 6.33 9.63 -10.79
CA LYS A 115 7.65 10.05 -11.28
C LYS A 115 8.65 8.91 -11.38
N ASN A 116 8.65 7.96 -10.43
CA ASN A 116 9.71 6.98 -10.24
C ASN A 116 9.30 5.54 -10.56
N GLY A 117 8.01 5.30 -10.79
CA GLY A 117 7.45 3.97 -10.96
C GLY A 117 7.12 3.27 -9.64
N MET A 118 6.22 2.32 -9.72
CA MET A 118 5.78 1.53 -8.57
C MET A 118 6.86 0.55 -8.10
N GLY A 119 6.86 0.22 -6.81
CA GLY A 119 7.67 -0.83 -6.20
C GLY A 119 9.08 -0.39 -5.76
N GLY A 120 9.57 0.76 -6.20
CA GLY A 120 10.82 1.34 -5.69
C GLY A 120 10.59 2.15 -4.41
N ILE A 121 11.69 2.50 -3.74
CA ILE A 121 11.67 3.33 -2.54
C ILE A 121 12.53 4.59 -2.69
N ASN A 122 12.18 5.63 -1.94
CA ASN A 122 13.10 6.72 -1.64
C ASN A 122 13.98 6.28 -0.45
N LYS A 123 15.28 6.09 -0.69
CA LYS A 123 16.21 5.57 0.32
C LYS A 123 16.24 6.43 1.58
N GLN A 124 16.31 7.75 1.44
CA GLN A 124 16.33 8.68 2.58
C GLN A 124 15.04 8.62 3.40
N ARG A 125 13.88 8.53 2.73
CA ARG A 125 12.60 8.32 3.41
C ARG A 125 12.59 7.01 4.19
N PHE A 126 13.09 5.93 3.59
CA PHE A 126 13.13 4.63 4.24
C PHE A 126 14.09 4.62 5.44
N GLU A 127 15.24 5.29 5.35
CA GLU A 127 16.18 5.47 6.47
C GLU A 127 15.54 6.24 7.63
N ARG A 128 14.78 7.32 7.33
CA ARG A 128 14.00 8.03 8.37
C ARG A 128 12.95 7.12 9.00
N SER A 129 12.26 6.31 8.20
CA SER A 129 11.27 5.34 8.70
C SER A 129 11.91 4.33 9.66
N ILE A 130 13.08 3.79 9.33
CA ILE A 130 13.82 2.88 10.21
C ILE A 130 14.17 3.59 11.53
N LYS A 131 14.65 4.84 11.48
CA LYS A 131 14.97 5.62 12.67
C LYS A 131 13.72 5.84 13.54
N GLN A 132 12.62 6.30 12.97
CA GLN A 132 11.36 6.53 13.70
C GLN A 132 10.82 5.25 14.34
N LEU A 133 10.87 4.13 13.64
CA LEU A 133 10.48 2.84 14.20
C LEU A 133 11.40 2.42 15.35
N GLY A 134 12.70 2.71 15.25
CA GLY A 134 13.71 2.43 16.28
C GLY A 134 13.48 3.20 17.60
N GLU A 135 12.76 4.31 17.56
CA GLU A 135 12.37 5.06 18.77
C GLU A 135 11.29 4.32 19.60
N SER A 136 10.46 3.52 18.93
CA SER A 136 9.36 2.77 19.58
C SER A 136 9.65 1.27 19.71
N TYR A 137 10.50 0.72 18.86
CA TYR A 137 10.81 -0.72 18.79
C TYR A 137 12.29 -0.99 18.96
N LYS A 138 12.65 -1.88 19.89
CA LYS A 138 14.01 -2.40 20.00
C LYS A 138 14.29 -3.42 18.89
N PHE A 139 15.03 -3.04 17.86
CA PHE A 139 15.47 -3.98 16.85
C PHE A 139 16.49 -4.98 17.43
N LYS A 140 16.33 -6.25 17.13
CA LYS A 140 17.28 -7.30 17.54
C LYS A 140 18.61 -7.24 16.78
N ARG A 141 18.64 -6.53 15.64
CA ARG A 141 19.81 -6.38 14.76
C ARG A 141 19.87 -4.94 14.25
N ASN A 142 21.05 -4.54 13.79
CA ASN A 142 21.16 -3.27 13.06
C ASN A 142 20.40 -3.38 11.72
N VAL A 143 19.33 -2.59 11.59
CA VAL A 143 18.48 -2.54 10.40
C VAL A 143 19.02 -1.48 9.46
N ARG A 144 19.38 -1.88 8.25
CA ARG A 144 19.80 -0.99 7.16
C ARG A 144 18.90 -1.24 5.95
N VAL A 145 18.69 -0.23 5.13
CA VAL A 145 17.85 -0.34 3.91
C VAL A 145 18.26 -1.53 3.06
N ASP A 146 19.55 -1.65 2.79
CA ASP A 146 20.12 -2.70 1.91
C ASP A 146 19.96 -4.13 2.48
N ASN A 147 19.59 -4.27 3.78
CA ASN A 147 19.34 -5.56 4.42
C ASN A 147 17.86 -5.97 4.37
N VAL A 148 16.96 -5.04 4.07
CA VAL A 148 15.51 -5.27 4.16
C VAL A 148 14.76 -4.96 2.87
N PHE A 149 15.42 -4.33 1.91
CA PHE A 149 14.83 -3.99 0.62
C PHE A 149 15.83 -4.23 -0.53
N THR A 150 15.32 -4.76 -1.65
CA THR A 150 16.07 -4.88 -2.91
C THR A 150 15.20 -4.57 -4.11
N GLU A 151 15.79 -3.98 -5.15
CA GLU A 151 15.16 -3.77 -6.46
C GLU A 151 15.56 -4.84 -7.49
N ASP A 152 16.34 -5.87 -7.13
CA ASP A 152 16.89 -6.87 -8.05
C ASP A 152 15.83 -7.66 -8.82
N TYR A 153 14.63 -7.73 -8.28
CA TYR A 153 13.50 -8.44 -8.87
C TYR A 153 12.52 -7.51 -9.58
N LEU A 154 12.71 -6.20 -9.49
CA LEU A 154 11.85 -5.23 -10.16
C LEU A 154 12.19 -5.14 -11.66
N PRO A 155 11.19 -4.94 -12.53
CA PRO A 155 11.47 -4.60 -13.93
C PRO A 155 12.09 -3.19 -14.03
N SER A 156 12.52 -2.82 -15.23
CA SER A 156 13.04 -1.48 -15.49
C SER A 156 12.06 -0.39 -15.04
N LYS A 157 12.58 0.80 -14.71
CA LYS A 157 11.76 1.93 -14.28
C LYS A 157 10.63 2.24 -15.27
N ALA A 158 10.94 2.22 -16.57
CA ALA A 158 9.96 2.47 -17.63
C ALA A 158 8.75 1.51 -17.54
N ASN A 159 9.03 0.25 -17.19
CA ASN A 159 8.02 -0.79 -17.03
C ASN A 159 7.30 -0.76 -15.67
N ARG A 160 7.57 0.23 -14.83
CA ARG A 160 6.93 0.42 -13.51
C ARG A 160 6.12 1.72 -13.42
N ILE A 161 6.22 2.57 -14.43
CA ILE A 161 5.41 3.80 -14.50
C ILE A 161 3.95 3.40 -14.71
N ILE A 162 3.09 3.99 -13.91
CA ILE A 162 1.63 3.84 -13.97
C ILE A 162 1.08 5.27 -14.13
N ASN A 163 0.42 5.50 -15.24
CA ASN A 163 -0.18 6.79 -15.61
C ASN A 163 -1.68 6.76 -15.36
#